data_6c826d2cd3be68d51747841a35034bd9
#
_entry.id   6c826d2cd3be68d51747841a35034bd9
#
_cell.length_a   1.000
_cell.length_b   1.000
_cell.length_c   1.000
_cell.angle_alpha   90.00
_cell.angle_beta   90.00
_cell.angle_gamma   90.00
#
_symmetry.space_group_name_H-M   'P 1'
#
loop_
_entity.id
_entity.type
_entity.pdbx_description
1 polymer ?
#
loop_
_entity_poly.entity_id
_entity_poly.type
_entity_poly.pdbx_seq_one_letter_code
_entity_poly.pdbx_strand_id
1 'polypeptide(L)'
;IEVHIAPGTQGERVYIPACITRSKVNDLVYNDFFVGEGADVIIIAGCGIHTDNEGEAKHNGIHRFFLGKGSHVLYQEKHLGKGRRLQAFRRIDPVTDAVLSEDSCLEMDTVQLGGVDSTVRKTTAKLEKGAKLLVRERIMTDDEDKAQTDFYVEMNGEDSAVDLVSRSVAKGNSYQEFKSVIVGNEKCSGHSECDAILVGNGRVKALPALEAANLDAELVEQPVKAGDLEGMRY
;
A
#
# COMPACT_ATOMS: atom_id res chain seq x y z
N ILE A 1 -1.67 -18.86 -4.83
CA ILE A 1 -2.35 -18.82 -6.15
C ILE A 1 -1.39 -18.15 -7.13
N GLU A 2 -1.28 -18.69 -8.34
CA GLU A 2 -0.60 -18.04 -9.47
C GLU A 2 -1.67 -17.58 -10.48
N VAL A 3 -1.58 -16.34 -10.90
CA VAL A 3 -2.45 -15.72 -11.91
C VAL A 3 -1.59 -15.32 -13.09
N HIS A 4 -1.81 -15.96 -14.24
CA HIS A 4 -1.10 -15.66 -15.47
C HIS A 4 -2.02 -14.89 -16.42
N ILE A 5 -1.65 -13.67 -16.73
CA ILE A 5 -2.35 -12.76 -17.65
C ILE A 5 -1.60 -12.77 -18.97
N ALA A 6 -2.27 -13.18 -20.04
CA ALA A 6 -1.65 -13.30 -21.35
C ALA A 6 -1.19 -11.93 -21.91
N PRO A 7 -0.12 -11.90 -22.72
CA PRO A 7 0.28 -10.67 -23.39
C PRO A 7 -0.87 -10.04 -24.19
N GLY A 8 -0.96 -8.71 -24.16
CA GLY A 8 -1.96 -7.94 -24.87
C GLY A 8 -3.39 -8.06 -24.35
N THR A 9 -3.62 -8.70 -23.19
CA THR A 9 -4.95 -8.74 -22.54
C THR A 9 -5.41 -7.31 -22.21
N GLN A 10 -6.66 -6.95 -22.56
CA GLN A 10 -7.19 -5.61 -22.37
C GLN A 10 -8.50 -5.61 -21.58
N GLY A 11 -8.59 -4.71 -20.57
CA GLY A 11 -9.83 -4.41 -19.84
C GLY A 11 -10.36 -5.50 -18.92
N GLU A 12 -9.63 -6.59 -18.74
CA GLU A 12 -10.03 -7.70 -17.88
C GLU A 12 -9.87 -7.37 -16.38
N ARG A 13 -10.68 -8.02 -15.57
CA ARG A 13 -10.68 -7.83 -14.11
C ARG A 13 -10.44 -9.15 -13.38
N VAL A 14 -9.50 -9.12 -12.44
CA VAL A 14 -9.21 -10.23 -11.54
C VAL A 14 -9.74 -9.89 -10.14
N TYR A 15 -10.55 -10.73 -9.52
CA TYR A 15 -11.08 -10.53 -8.18
C TYR A 15 -10.49 -11.52 -7.19
N ILE A 16 -9.97 -11.01 -6.08
CA ILE A 16 -9.35 -11.82 -5.02
C ILE A 16 -9.98 -11.41 -3.68
N PRO A 17 -11.18 -11.89 -3.36
CA PRO A 17 -11.81 -11.65 -2.08
C PRO A 17 -11.23 -12.58 -1.01
N ALA A 18 -10.93 -12.05 0.17
CA ALA A 18 -10.59 -12.80 1.37
C ALA A 18 -11.42 -12.32 2.55
N CYS A 19 -11.98 -13.24 3.34
CA CYS A 19 -12.74 -12.89 4.52
C CYS A 19 -12.52 -13.90 5.65
N ILE A 20 -12.04 -13.40 6.79
CA ILE A 20 -11.90 -14.18 8.02
C ILE A 20 -13.12 -13.93 8.89
N THR A 21 -13.82 -14.98 9.26
CA THR A 21 -15.04 -14.94 10.08
C THR A 21 -14.88 -15.63 11.44
N ARG A 22 -13.66 -16.06 11.78
CA ARG A 22 -13.35 -16.72 13.05
C ARG A 22 -12.16 -16.06 13.72
N SER A 23 -12.16 -15.98 15.04
CA SER A 23 -10.98 -15.61 15.84
C SER A 23 -10.03 -16.81 16.01
N LYS A 24 -8.84 -16.54 16.53
CA LYS A 24 -7.74 -17.50 16.70
C LYS A 24 -7.29 -18.14 15.38
N VAL A 25 -7.37 -17.36 14.29
CA VAL A 25 -6.95 -17.75 12.94
C VAL A 25 -5.77 -16.85 12.53
N ASN A 26 -4.73 -17.49 12.02
CA ASN A 26 -3.65 -16.84 11.29
C ASN A 26 -3.67 -17.34 9.85
N ASP A 27 -4.29 -16.56 8.99
CA ASP A 27 -4.40 -16.85 7.56
C ASP A 27 -3.23 -16.24 6.81
N LEU A 28 -2.57 -17.05 5.99
CA LEU A 28 -1.43 -16.65 5.17
C LEU A 28 -1.70 -17.03 3.72
N VAL A 29 -1.80 -16.03 2.86
CA VAL A 29 -2.13 -16.20 1.44
C VAL A 29 -1.01 -15.68 0.58
N TYR A 30 -0.64 -16.44 -0.44
CA TYR A 30 0.31 -16.04 -1.48
C TYR A 30 -0.43 -15.91 -2.81
N ASN A 31 -0.28 -14.75 -3.47
CA ASN A 31 -0.82 -14.47 -4.78
C ASN A 31 0.28 -13.89 -5.67
N ASP A 32 0.65 -14.65 -6.70
CA ASP A 32 1.64 -14.26 -7.68
C ASP A 32 0.96 -13.89 -8.99
N PHE A 33 1.20 -12.67 -9.46
CA PHE A 33 0.62 -12.13 -10.70
C PHE A 33 1.71 -12.00 -11.75
N PHE A 34 1.62 -12.84 -12.78
CA PHE A 34 2.48 -12.76 -13.96
C PHE A 34 1.71 -12.05 -15.07
N VAL A 35 2.06 -10.79 -15.32
CA VAL A 35 1.35 -9.94 -16.28
C VAL A 35 2.14 -9.88 -17.58
N GLY A 36 1.55 -10.36 -18.66
CA GLY A 36 2.18 -10.41 -19.97
C GLY A 36 2.42 -9.03 -20.59
N GLU A 37 3.34 -8.97 -21.54
CA GLU A 37 3.71 -7.75 -22.26
C GLU A 37 2.48 -7.03 -22.84
N GLY A 38 2.39 -5.71 -22.66
CA GLY A 38 1.31 -4.87 -23.20
C GLY A 38 -0.09 -5.16 -22.64
N ALA A 39 -0.22 -5.98 -21.59
CA ALA A 39 -1.52 -6.21 -20.95
C ALA A 39 -1.96 -4.99 -20.13
N ASP A 40 -3.28 -4.69 -20.13
CA ASP A 40 -3.91 -3.64 -19.33
C ASP A 40 -5.09 -4.22 -18.56
N VAL A 41 -4.93 -4.36 -17.22
CA VAL A 41 -5.87 -5.10 -16.39
C VAL A 41 -6.09 -4.44 -15.03
N ILE A 42 -7.23 -4.78 -14.41
CA ILE A 42 -7.56 -4.35 -13.04
C ILE A 42 -7.55 -5.57 -12.12
N ILE A 43 -6.79 -5.51 -11.03
CA ILE A 43 -6.77 -6.53 -9.98
C ILE A 43 -7.41 -5.95 -8.73
N ILE A 44 -8.48 -6.58 -8.26
CA ILE A 44 -9.28 -6.10 -7.13
C ILE A 44 -9.14 -7.09 -5.97
N ALA A 45 -8.42 -6.69 -4.92
CA ALA A 45 -8.27 -7.45 -3.69
C ALA A 45 -9.14 -6.85 -2.57
N GLY A 46 -9.86 -7.70 -1.88
CA GLY A 46 -10.67 -7.30 -0.73
C GLY A 46 -10.37 -8.20 0.46
N CYS A 47 -9.78 -7.64 1.53
CA CYS A 47 -9.50 -8.38 2.74
C CYS A 47 -10.37 -7.88 3.88
N GLY A 48 -11.16 -8.78 4.45
CA GLY A 48 -12.05 -8.47 5.57
C GLY A 48 -11.83 -9.39 6.76
N ILE A 49 -11.90 -8.84 7.98
CA ILE A 49 -12.00 -9.62 9.20
C ILE A 49 -13.31 -9.26 9.88
N HIS A 50 -14.21 -10.22 9.99
CA HIS A 50 -15.50 -10.05 10.65
C HIS A 50 -15.65 -11.10 11.75
N THR A 51 -15.30 -10.74 12.98
CA THR A 51 -15.45 -11.63 14.15
C THR A 51 -15.82 -10.85 15.40
N ASP A 52 -16.75 -11.41 16.16
CA ASP A 52 -17.14 -10.95 17.50
C ASP A 52 -16.56 -11.87 18.60
N ASN A 53 -15.88 -12.95 18.24
CA ASN A 53 -15.33 -13.91 19.17
C ASN A 53 -14.01 -13.40 19.77
N GLU A 54 -13.76 -13.77 21.02
CA GLU A 54 -12.53 -13.45 21.72
C GLU A 54 -11.29 -14.04 21.05
N GLY A 55 -10.24 -13.23 20.95
CA GLY A 55 -8.92 -13.61 20.45
C GLY A 55 -8.50 -12.88 19.18
N GLU A 56 -7.28 -13.17 18.73
CA GLU A 56 -6.70 -12.57 17.54
C GLU A 56 -7.20 -13.26 16.27
N ALA A 57 -7.57 -12.47 15.28
CA ALA A 57 -7.78 -12.89 13.91
C ALA A 57 -6.79 -12.14 13.01
N LYS A 58 -5.92 -12.87 12.34
CA LYS A 58 -4.85 -12.32 11.52
C LYS A 58 -4.97 -12.77 10.07
N HIS A 59 -4.84 -11.81 9.14
CA HIS A 59 -4.70 -12.06 7.71
C HIS A 59 -3.40 -11.46 7.21
N ASN A 60 -2.61 -12.29 6.52
CA ASN A 60 -1.38 -11.90 5.87
C ASN A 60 -1.48 -12.23 4.38
N GLY A 61 -1.76 -11.23 3.54
CA GLY A 61 -1.70 -11.36 2.09
C GLY A 61 -0.31 -11.02 1.59
N ILE A 62 0.34 -11.94 0.89
CA ILE A 62 1.59 -11.67 0.17
C ILE A 62 1.25 -11.65 -1.32
N HIS A 63 1.42 -10.49 -1.94
CA HIS A 63 1.10 -10.23 -3.34
C HIS A 63 2.38 -9.91 -4.10
N ARG A 64 2.75 -10.74 -5.08
CA ARG A 64 3.92 -10.50 -5.91
C ARG A 64 3.50 -10.20 -7.33
N PHE A 65 3.96 -9.07 -7.86
CA PHE A 65 3.67 -8.59 -9.19
C PHE A 65 4.91 -8.68 -10.08
N PHE A 66 4.78 -9.38 -11.19
CA PHE A 66 5.80 -9.45 -12.24
C PHE A 66 5.20 -8.88 -13.52
N LEU A 67 5.49 -7.60 -13.78
CA LEU A 67 4.92 -6.89 -14.92
C LEU A 67 5.83 -7.01 -16.13
N GLY A 68 5.29 -7.53 -17.25
CA GLY A 68 5.96 -7.55 -18.54
C GLY A 68 6.07 -6.16 -19.17
N LYS A 69 6.92 -6.03 -20.18
CA LYS A 69 7.16 -4.77 -20.88
C LYS A 69 5.87 -4.08 -21.32
N GLY A 70 5.75 -2.77 -21.05
CA GLY A 70 4.62 -1.96 -21.47
C GLY A 70 3.26 -2.38 -20.91
N SER A 71 3.22 -3.27 -19.91
CA SER A 71 1.96 -3.65 -19.26
C SER A 71 1.51 -2.60 -18.25
N HIS A 72 0.21 -2.55 -17.99
CA HIS A 72 -0.41 -1.68 -17.01
C HIS A 72 -1.33 -2.48 -16.08
N VAL A 73 -1.18 -2.27 -14.78
CA VAL A 73 -2.02 -2.89 -13.75
C VAL A 73 -2.55 -1.80 -12.82
N LEU A 74 -3.88 -1.71 -12.70
CA LEU A 74 -4.52 -1.01 -11.60
C LEU A 74 -4.84 -2.03 -10.50
N TYR A 75 -4.07 -1.98 -9.40
CA TYR A 75 -4.30 -2.80 -8.21
C TYR A 75 -5.10 -2.03 -7.17
N GLN A 76 -6.34 -2.47 -6.93
CA GLN A 76 -7.23 -1.89 -5.93
C GLN A 76 -7.33 -2.82 -4.73
N GLU A 77 -6.92 -2.36 -3.56
CA GLU A 77 -6.97 -3.14 -2.33
C GLU A 77 -7.80 -2.45 -1.25
N LYS A 78 -8.71 -3.19 -0.63
CA LYS A 78 -9.53 -2.68 0.47
C LYS A 78 -9.45 -3.57 1.70
N HIS A 79 -9.07 -2.99 2.83
CA HIS A 79 -9.06 -3.63 4.13
C HIS A 79 -10.20 -3.11 5.01
N LEU A 80 -10.91 -4.03 5.66
CA LEU A 80 -12.02 -3.70 6.54
C LEU A 80 -12.10 -4.67 7.71
N GLY A 81 -12.12 -4.13 8.94
CA GLY A 81 -12.46 -4.88 10.15
C GLY A 81 -13.90 -4.59 10.57
N LYS A 82 -14.64 -5.62 11.02
CA LYS A 82 -15.97 -5.50 11.63
C LYS A 82 -16.07 -6.39 12.84
N GLY A 83 -16.90 -5.99 13.80
CA GLY A 83 -17.17 -6.73 15.03
C GLY A 83 -16.88 -5.91 16.29
N ARG A 84 -17.18 -6.49 17.46
CA ARG A 84 -17.03 -5.80 18.76
C ARG A 84 -15.56 -5.74 19.16
N ARG A 85 -15.01 -4.54 19.35
CA ARG A 85 -13.60 -4.31 19.71
C ARG A 85 -13.17 -4.93 21.04
N LEU A 86 -14.06 -5.06 22.00
CA LEU A 86 -13.72 -5.51 23.34
C LEU A 86 -13.33 -7.00 23.45
N GLN A 87 -13.54 -7.79 22.41
CA GLN A 87 -13.35 -9.24 22.45
C GLN A 87 -12.40 -9.76 21.35
N ALA A 88 -12.35 -9.13 20.19
CA ALA A 88 -11.55 -9.56 19.05
C ALA A 88 -10.44 -8.56 18.75
N PHE A 89 -9.23 -9.06 18.46
CA PHE A 89 -8.12 -8.28 17.91
C PHE A 89 -7.93 -8.62 16.43
N ARG A 90 -8.08 -7.64 15.56
CA ARG A 90 -8.03 -7.80 14.10
C ARG A 90 -6.75 -7.25 13.55
N ARG A 91 -5.97 -8.11 12.92
CA ARG A 91 -4.69 -7.75 12.34
C ARG A 91 -4.63 -8.09 10.86
N ILE A 92 -4.22 -7.13 10.04
CA ILE A 92 -4.01 -7.31 8.59
C ILE A 92 -2.62 -6.79 8.25
N ASP A 93 -1.70 -7.69 7.90
CA ASP A 93 -0.32 -7.35 7.55
C ASP A 93 -0.05 -7.70 6.07
N PRO A 94 -0.40 -6.83 5.12
CA PRO A 94 -0.16 -7.10 3.70
C PRO A 94 1.31 -6.86 3.34
N VAL A 95 1.81 -7.71 2.44
CA VAL A 95 3.12 -7.55 1.82
C VAL A 95 2.94 -7.50 0.31
N THR A 96 3.54 -6.52 -0.34
CA THR A 96 3.56 -6.39 -1.79
C THR A 96 5.00 -6.33 -2.28
N ASP A 97 5.36 -7.23 -3.20
CA ASP A 97 6.62 -7.20 -3.91
C ASP A 97 6.37 -7.02 -5.40
N ALA A 98 7.01 -6.05 -6.05
CA ALA A 98 6.78 -5.74 -7.45
C ALA A 98 8.09 -5.65 -8.24
N VAL A 99 8.10 -6.29 -9.40
CA VAL A 99 9.16 -6.15 -10.41
C VAL A 99 8.51 -5.62 -11.68
N LEU A 100 8.88 -4.40 -12.05
CA LEU A 100 8.32 -3.67 -13.17
C LEU A 100 9.34 -3.64 -14.31
N SER A 101 9.04 -4.36 -15.39
CA SER A 101 9.88 -4.35 -16.60
C SER A 101 9.75 -3.02 -17.36
N GLU A 102 10.55 -2.87 -18.41
CA GLU A 102 10.60 -1.66 -19.24
C GLU A 102 9.21 -1.14 -19.62
N ASP A 103 8.97 0.17 -19.42
CA ASP A 103 7.74 0.90 -19.74
C ASP A 103 6.46 0.36 -19.07
N SER A 104 6.55 -0.54 -18.12
CA SER A 104 5.38 -1.02 -17.38
C SER A 104 4.91 -0.05 -16.31
N CYS A 105 3.63 -0.15 -15.89
CA CYS A 105 3.04 0.71 -14.90
C CYS A 105 2.22 -0.10 -13.88
N LEU A 106 2.52 0.09 -12.59
CA LEU A 106 1.70 -0.41 -11.49
C LEU A 106 1.07 0.77 -10.75
N GLU A 107 -0.25 0.88 -10.81
CA GLU A 107 -1.01 1.79 -9.97
C GLU A 107 -1.61 1.03 -8.78
N MET A 108 -1.31 1.48 -7.56
CA MET A 108 -1.84 0.90 -6.32
C MET A 108 -2.81 1.88 -5.67
N ASP A 109 -4.07 1.51 -5.59
CA ASP A 109 -5.11 2.25 -4.86
C ASP A 109 -5.53 1.44 -3.63
N THR A 110 -4.97 1.80 -2.47
CA THR A 110 -5.15 1.03 -1.24
C THR A 110 -5.96 1.80 -0.21
N VAL A 111 -6.94 1.14 0.41
CA VAL A 111 -7.87 1.77 1.34
C VAL A 111 -8.05 0.92 2.60
N GLN A 112 -7.84 1.53 3.77
CA GLN A 112 -8.17 0.96 5.08
C GLN A 112 -8.95 1.99 5.90
N LEU A 113 -10.27 1.80 6.06
CA LEU A 113 -11.17 2.78 6.66
C LEU A 113 -11.58 2.47 8.11
N GLY A 114 -10.83 1.62 8.80
CA GLY A 114 -11.05 1.34 10.21
C GLY A 114 -11.48 -0.09 10.51
N GLY A 115 -11.65 -0.36 11.80
CA GLY A 115 -11.98 -1.68 12.33
C GLY A 115 -10.84 -2.69 12.29
N VAL A 116 -9.65 -2.30 11.88
CA VAL A 116 -8.41 -3.08 11.94
C VAL A 116 -7.59 -2.53 13.10
N ASP A 117 -7.41 -3.34 14.15
CA ASP A 117 -6.75 -2.90 15.38
C ASP A 117 -5.23 -2.72 15.19
N SER A 118 -4.64 -3.52 14.28
CA SER A 118 -3.22 -3.38 13.91
C SER A 118 -2.97 -3.75 12.46
N THR A 119 -2.13 -2.97 11.78
CA THR A 119 -1.63 -3.30 10.43
C THR A 119 -0.16 -2.93 10.30
N VAL A 120 0.60 -3.79 9.62
CA VAL A 120 1.95 -3.48 9.12
C VAL A 120 1.98 -3.82 7.64
N ARG A 121 1.89 -2.79 6.81
CA ARG A 121 1.99 -2.90 5.35
C ARG A 121 3.44 -2.76 4.93
N LYS A 122 3.91 -3.65 4.07
CA LYS A 122 5.24 -3.55 3.45
C LYS A 122 5.10 -3.63 1.95
N THR A 123 5.72 -2.69 1.25
CA THR A 123 5.74 -2.67 -0.22
C THR A 123 7.18 -2.48 -0.69
N THR A 124 7.67 -3.43 -1.49
CA THR A 124 8.96 -3.32 -2.17
C THR A 124 8.76 -3.31 -3.67
N ALA A 125 9.53 -2.50 -4.40
CA ALA A 125 9.43 -2.45 -5.85
C ALA A 125 10.80 -2.22 -6.49
N LYS A 126 10.99 -2.83 -7.67
CA LYS A 126 12.13 -2.61 -8.56
C LYS A 126 11.63 -2.16 -9.92
N LEU A 127 12.11 -1.01 -10.36
CA LEU A 127 11.67 -0.36 -11.58
C LEU A 127 12.80 -0.37 -12.61
N GLU A 128 12.52 -0.97 -13.76
CA GLU A 128 13.39 -0.92 -14.94
C GLU A 128 13.13 0.36 -15.76
N LYS A 129 13.76 0.48 -16.91
CA LYS A 129 13.68 1.66 -17.79
C LYS A 129 12.23 2.06 -18.09
N GLY A 130 11.90 3.34 -17.89
CA GLY A 130 10.56 3.91 -18.15
C GLY A 130 9.43 3.36 -17.28
N ALA A 131 9.72 2.42 -16.36
CA ALA A 131 8.71 1.82 -15.50
C ALA A 131 8.17 2.83 -14.47
N LYS A 132 6.89 2.68 -14.10
CA LYS A 132 6.20 3.60 -13.20
C LYS A 132 5.50 2.87 -12.07
N LEU A 133 5.66 3.38 -10.83
CA LEU A 133 4.90 2.96 -9.65
C LEU A 133 4.14 4.16 -9.10
N LEU A 134 2.82 4.09 -9.10
CA LEU A 134 1.95 5.14 -8.54
C LEU A 134 1.17 4.56 -7.36
N VAL A 135 1.36 5.10 -6.17
CA VAL A 135 0.67 4.64 -4.96
C VAL A 135 -0.24 5.74 -4.42
N ARG A 136 -1.48 5.39 -4.20
CA ARG A 136 -2.49 6.20 -3.52
C ARG A 136 -3.02 5.42 -2.32
N GLU A 137 -2.46 5.70 -1.16
CA GLU A 137 -2.87 5.06 0.09
C GLU A 137 -3.84 5.97 0.86
N ARG A 138 -4.89 5.37 1.43
CA ARG A 138 -5.85 6.04 2.31
C ARG A 138 -6.05 5.20 3.57
N ILE A 139 -5.64 5.74 4.72
CA ILE A 139 -5.71 5.04 6.00
C ILE A 139 -6.50 5.87 7.00
N MET A 140 -7.45 5.25 7.70
CA MET A 140 -8.09 5.80 8.87
C MET A 140 -7.89 4.85 10.05
N THR A 141 -7.41 5.39 11.16
CA THR A 141 -7.28 4.70 12.45
C THR A 141 -8.08 5.44 13.52
N ASP A 142 -8.60 4.71 14.50
CA ASP A 142 -9.40 5.25 15.60
C ASP A 142 -9.05 4.53 16.91
N ASP A 143 -9.51 5.07 18.05
CA ASP A 143 -9.27 4.55 19.39
C ASP A 143 -7.78 4.27 19.67
N GLU A 144 -7.37 3.01 19.81
CA GLU A 144 -5.99 2.56 20.07
C GLU A 144 -5.36 1.86 18.85
N ASP A 145 -5.95 2.01 17.64
CA ASP A 145 -5.46 1.37 16.41
C ASP A 145 -4.03 1.77 16.10
N LYS A 146 -3.29 0.85 15.50
CA LYS A 146 -1.93 1.09 15.03
C LYS A 146 -1.79 0.72 13.56
N ALA A 147 -1.26 1.63 12.77
CA ALA A 147 -0.93 1.38 11.37
C ALA A 147 0.52 1.77 11.07
N GLN A 148 1.23 0.88 10.41
CA GLN A 148 2.56 1.16 9.89
C GLN A 148 2.57 0.83 8.41
N THR A 149 3.11 1.74 7.60
CA THR A 149 3.34 1.54 6.18
C THR A 149 4.81 1.76 5.86
N ASP A 150 5.43 0.76 5.24
CA ASP A 150 6.84 0.79 4.84
C ASP A 150 6.92 0.62 3.31
N PHE A 151 7.42 1.63 2.61
CA PHE A 151 7.75 1.55 1.18
C PHE A 151 9.26 1.50 0.99
N TYR A 152 9.73 0.62 0.11
CA TYR A 152 11.09 0.58 -0.38
C TYR A 152 11.11 0.41 -1.90
N VAL A 153 11.60 1.40 -2.63
CA VAL A 153 11.58 1.42 -4.09
C VAL A 153 12.97 1.65 -4.65
N GLU A 154 13.43 0.75 -5.50
CA GLU A 154 14.67 0.87 -6.28
C GLU A 154 14.34 1.23 -7.74
N MET A 155 14.82 2.38 -8.20
CA MET A 155 14.70 2.82 -9.59
C MET A 155 16.00 2.54 -10.33
N ASN A 156 16.02 1.40 -11.03
CA ASN A 156 17.22 0.83 -11.66
C ASN A 156 17.35 1.16 -13.15
N GLY A 157 16.28 1.71 -13.76
CA GLY A 157 16.29 2.05 -15.18
C GLY A 157 16.09 3.53 -15.42
N GLU A 158 16.70 4.03 -16.53
CA GLU A 158 16.50 5.41 -16.99
C GLU A 158 15.02 5.75 -17.16
N ASP A 159 14.65 7.00 -16.86
CA ASP A 159 13.31 7.56 -17.02
C ASP A 159 12.22 6.81 -16.22
N SER A 160 12.62 5.97 -15.25
CA SER A 160 11.66 5.38 -14.30
C SER A 160 11.10 6.44 -13.34
N ALA A 161 9.89 6.21 -12.85
CA ALA A 161 9.21 7.15 -11.98
C ALA A 161 8.46 6.48 -10.83
N VAL A 162 8.49 7.09 -9.64
CA VAL A 162 7.69 6.68 -8.49
C VAL A 162 6.97 7.86 -7.86
N ASP A 163 5.69 7.66 -7.51
CA ASP A 163 4.87 8.64 -6.81
C ASP A 163 4.13 7.96 -5.65
N LEU A 164 4.59 8.20 -4.43
CA LEU A 164 4.03 7.64 -3.20
C LEU A 164 3.24 8.71 -2.46
N VAL A 165 1.90 8.59 -2.43
CA VAL A 165 1.02 9.51 -1.72
C VAL A 165 0.21 8.76 -0.67
N SER A 166 0.43 9.06 0.60
CA SER A 166 -0.36 8.56 1.72
C SER A 166 -1.21 9.68 2.30
N ARG A 167 -2.52 9.47 2.37
CA ARG A 167 -3.47 10.38 3.01
C ARG A 167 -4.17 9.67 4.15
N SER A 168 -4.09 10.26 5.32
CA SER A 168 -4.51 9.56 6.53
C SER A 168 -5.35 10.41 7.48
N VAL A 169 -6.13 9.71 8.32
CA VAL A 169 -6.83 10.28 9.46
C VAL A 169 -6.49 9.46 10.68
N ALA A 170 -5.89 10.07 11.69
CA ALA A 170 -5.63 9.44 12.99
C ALA A 170 -6.53 10.05 14.05
N LYS A 171 -7.40 9.22 14.66
CA LYS A 171 -8.38 9.65 15.65
C LYS A 171 -8.14 8.97 17.02
N GLY A 172 -8.75 9.53 18.08
CA GLY A 172 -8.69 8.97 19.42
C GLY A 172 -7.27 8.99 19.96
N ASN A 173 -6.72 7.84 20.36
CA ASN A 173 -5.33 7.65 20.76
C ASN A 173 -4.54 6.84 19.72
N SER A 174 -5.03 6.75 18.50
CA SER A 174 -4.42 5.92 17.47
C SER A 174 -3.06 6.45 17.03
N TYR A 175 -2.26 5.55 16.46
CA TYR A 175 -0.91 5.86 15.99
C TYR A 175 -0.68 5.33 14.57
N GLN A 176 -0.12 6.19 13.72
CA GLN A 176 0.31 5.81 12.38
C GLN A 176 1.79 6.12 12.19
N GLU A 177 2.49 5.25 11.47
CA GLU A 177 3.85 5.47 11.02
C GLU A 177 3.95 5.23 9.52
N PHE A 178 4.41 6.23 8.79
CA PHE A 178 4.69 6.15 7.35
C PHE A 178 6.20 6.22 7.14
N LYS A 179 6.74 5.20 6.46
CA LYS A 179 8.13 5.16 6.02
C LYS A 179 8.19 5.00 4.52
N SER A 180 9.03 5.76 3.87
CA SER A 180 9.34 5.58 2.46
C SER A 180 10.84 5.71 2.24
N VAL A 181 11.41 4.76 1.52
CA VAL A 181 12.79 4.81 1.02
C VAL A 181 12.73 4.72 -0.49
N ILE A 182 13.21 5.75 -1.17
CA ILE A 182 13.30 5.82 -2.63
C ILE A 182 14.76 5.91 -3.01
N VAL A 183 15.24 4.93 -3.78
CA VAL A 183 16.63 4.85 -4.26
C VAL A 183 16.66 5.07 -5.77
N GLY A 184 17.25 6.18 -6.20
CA GLY A 184 17.45 6.53 -7.62
C GLY A 184 18.84 6.10 -8.09
N ASN A 185 18.94 4.95 -8.75
CA ASN A 185 20.20 4.41 -9.26
C ASN A 185 20.55 4.93 -10.65
N GLU A 186 19.56 5.43 -11.38
CA GLU A 186 19.69 6.01 -12.72
C GLU A 186 19.00 7.37 -12.80
N LYS A 187 19.02 8.01 -13.98
CA LYS A 187 18.21 9.20 -14.25
C LYS A 187 16.73 8.85 -14.08
N CYS A 188 16.09 9.34 -13.04
CA CYS A 188 14.73 8.96 -12.66
C CYS A 188 14.04 10.07 -11.88
N SER A 189 12.73 9.95 -11.65
CA SER A 189 11.98 10.89 -10.84
C SER A 189 11.22 10.19 -9.71
N GLY A 190 11.38 10.68 -8.48
CA GLY A 190 10.73 10.11 -7.31
C GLY A 190 10.07 11.18 -6.44
N HIS A 191 8.83 10.91 -6.01
CA HIS A 191 8.08 11.77 -5.11
C HIS A 191 7.48 10.97 -3.96
N SER A 192 7.56 11.53 -2.75
CA SER A 192 6.93 10.98 -1.55
C SER A 192 6.16 12.06 -0.81
N GLU A 193 4.90 11.81 -0.48
CA GLU A 193 4.01 12.73 0.24
C GLU A 193 3.22 11.97 1.32
N CYS A 194 3.13 12.56 2.52
CA CYS A 194 2.30 12.05 3.60
C CYS A 194 1.48 13.20 4.19
N ASP A 195 0.17 13.19 3.92
CA ASP A 195 -0.79 14.14 4.51
C ASP A 195 -1.61 13.45 5.60
N ALA A 196 -1.79 14.12 6.74
CA ALA A 196 -2.53 13.57 7.87
C ALA A 196 -3.50 14.57 8.47
N ILE A 197 -4.69 14.09 8.85
CA ILE A 197 -5.64 14.81 9.69
C ILE A 197 -5.62 14.15 11.08
N LEU A 198 -5.34 14.95 12.11
CA LEU A 198 -5.30 14.51 13.48
C LEU A 198 -6.59 14.90 14.20
N VAL A 199 -7.18 13.97 14.96
CA VAL A 199 -8.41 14.19 15.73
C VAL A 199 -8.23 13.65 17.14
N GLY A 200 -8.40 14.50 18.14
CA GLY A 200 -8.15 14.16 19.53
C GLY A 200 -6.65 13.96 19.81
N ASN A 201 -6.27 12.80 20.31
CA ASN A 201 -4.87 12.45 20.63
C ASN A 201 -4.21 11.61 19.52
N GLY A 202 -4.80 11.54 18.33
CA GLY A 202 -4.25 10.80 17.19
C GLY A 202 -2.84 11.30 16.83
N ARG A 203 -1.95 10.39 16.45
CA ARG A 203 -0.56 10.71 16.15
C ARG A 203 -0.12 10.06 14.84
N VAL A 204 0.62 10.83 14.05
CA VAL A 204 1.25 10.35 12.81
C VAL A 204 2.73 10.69 12.84
N LYS A 205 3.57 9.73 12.44
CA LYS A 205 5.01 9.90 12.27
C LYS A 205 5.36 9.55 10.83
N ALA A 206 6.02 10.45 10.13
CA ALA A 206 6.55 10.20 8.80
C ALA A 206 8.07 10.18 8.81
N LEU A 207 8.66 9.22 8.10
CA LEU A 207 10.09 8.96 8.01
C LEU A 207 10.47 8.68 6.56
N PRO A 208 10.41 9.69 5.68
CA PRO A 208 10.88 9.54 4.31
C PRO A 208 12.41 9.54 4.24
N ALA A 209 12.96 8.80 3.29
CA ALA A 209 14.38 8.78 2.95
C ALA A 209 14.54 8.75 1.42
N LEU A 210 15.38 9.60 0.89
CA LEU A 210 15.69 9.72 -0.53
C LEU A 210 17.18 9.49 -0.73
N GLU A 211 17.54 8.50 -1.56
CA GLU A 211 18.92 8.18 -1.92
C GLU A 211 19.13 8.39 -3.42
N ALA A 212 19.83 9.42 -3.82
CA ALA A 212 20.22 9.67 -5.20
C ALA A 212 21.63 9.11 -5.44
N ALA A 213 21.72 7.91 -6.00
CA ALA A 213 22.99 7.31 -6.39
C ALA A 213 23.47 7.82 -7.76
N ASN A 214 22.56 8.35 -8.58
CA ASN A 214 22.83 8.99 -9.87
C ASN A 214 22.63 10.51 -9.75
N LEU A 215 23.51 11.30 -10.40
CA LEU A 215 23.46 12.78 -10.36
C LEU A 215 22.21 13.36 -11.04
N ASP A 216 21.61 12.64 -11.97
CA ASP A 216 20.42 13.04 -12.72
C ASP A 216 19.12 12.46 -12.10
N ALA A 217 19.19 11.88 -10.89
CA ALA A 217 18.01 11.44 -10.14
C ALA A 217 17.32 12.65 -9.47
N GLU A 218 16.07 12.89 -9.84
CA GLU A 218 15.24 13.96 -9.30
C GLU A 218 14.30 13.38 -8.23
N LEU A 219 14.70 13.44 -6.96
CA LEU A 219 13.94 12.91 -5.84
C LEU A 219 13.40 14.06 -4.98
N VAL A 220 12.10 14.08 -4.73
CA VAL A 220 11.42 15.13 -3.98
C VAL A 220 10.58 14.53 -2.86
N GLU A 221 10.67 15.13 -1.69
CA GLU A 221 9.81 14.88 -0.55
C GLU A 221 8.96 16.12 -0.28
N GLN A 222 7.64 15.93 -0.11
CA GLN A 222 6.80 16.99 0.44
C GLN A 222 6.74 16.86 1.96
N PRO A 223 6.94 17.97 2.70
CA PRO A 223 6.82 17.96 4.15
C PRO A 223 5.43 17.49 4.57
N VAL A 224 5.38 16.69 5.65
CA VAL A 224 4.12 16.25 6.25
C VAL A 224 3.24 17.45 6.58
N LYS A 225 2.05 17.49 6.01
CA LYS A 225 1.02 18.46 6.39
C LYS A 225 0.06 17.77 7.37
N ALA A 226 0.25 18.05 8.66
CA ALA A 226 -0.70 17.61 9.68
C ALA A 226 -1.71 18.75 9.94
N GLY A 227 -2.98 18.51 9.66
CA GLY A 227 -4.09 19.40 10.02
C GLY A 227 -4.75 18.90 11.30
N ASP A 228 -4.92 19.79 12.29
CA ASP A 228 -5.71 19.52 13.49
C ASP A 228 -7.12 20.09 13.30
N LEU A 229 -8.14 19.22 13.36
CA LEU A 229 -9.53 19.65 13.21
C LEU A 229 -10.03 20.56 14.36
N GLU A 230 -9.42 20.48 15.54
CA GLU A 230 -9.76 21.40 16.63
C GLU A 230 -9.30 22.84 16.36
N GLY A 231 -8.22 23.04 15.62
CA GLY A 231 -7.73 24.35 15.16
C GLY A 231 -8.48 24.94 13.97
N MET A 232 -9.31 24.18 13.29
CA MET A 232 -10.08 24.64 12.12
C MET A 232 -11.46 25.22 12.47
N ARG A 233 -11.80 25.39 13.74
CA ARG A 233 -13.03 26.05 14.18
C ARG A 233 -12.83 27.57 14.24
N TYR A 234 -12.74 28.19 13.06
CA TYR A 234 -12.91 29.64 12.89
C TYR A 234 -13.64 29.92 11.58
#